data_7e1e2f2216713375984e20e1d8b5821b
#
_entry.id   7e1e2f2216713375984e20e1d8b5821b
#
_cell.length_a   1.000
_cell.length_b   1.000
_cell.length_c   1.000
_cell.angle_alpha   90.00
_cell.angle_beta   90.00
_cell.angle_gamma   90.00
#
_symmetry.space_group_name_H-M   'P 1'
#
loop_
_entity.id
_entity.type
_entity.pdbx_description
1 polymer ?
#
loop_
_entity_poly.entity_id
_entity_poly.type
_entity_poly.pdbx_seq_one_letter_code
_entity_poly.pdbx_strand_id
1 'polypeptide(L)'
;SGFHLRSHWEKVSKGERGTDWDGLTDFIKSLKPNQLWRHNQAGDLPHVDGHINLRNLFDLVQANQASQAKGYSYTDHLLHTHNKEAIKYANKNGFTINCSTESLEAADSAMNQGMPAVTVIPSDHQAIESYKVTHQGKKQELFKVKEKITTPDGRKVVVCPAQTCAPTKCETCKLCSKADRNYVVAFVAHGGGKKKVNTFLNN
;
A
#
# COMPACT_ATOMS: atom_id res chain seq x y z
N SER A 1 -9.56 -18.36 0.72
CA SER A 1 -9.91 -16.97 0.30
C SER A 1 -9.46 -16.62 -1.14
N GLY A 2 -8.60 -17.41 -1.81
CA GLY A 2 -8.18 -17.18 -3.19
C GLY A 2 -9.28 -17.35 -4.25
N PHE A 3 -10.27 -18.18 -3.97
CA PHE A 3 -11.33 -18.48 -4.93
C PHE A 3 -12.23 -17.27 -5.26
N HIS A 4 -12.58 -16.46 -4.27
CA HIS A 4 -13.40 -15.26 -4.51
C HIS A 4 -12.66 -14.18 -5.31
N LEU A 5 -11.36 -14.03 -5.10
CA LEU A 5 -10.54 -13.09 -5.88
C LEU A 5 -10.42 -13.55 -7.33
N ARG A 6 -10.16 -14.84 -7.56
CA ARG A 6 -10.09 -15.41 -8.90
C ARG A 6 -11.39 -15.20 -9.68
N SER A 7 -12.55 -15.56 -9.09
CA SER A 7 -13.86 -15.32 -9.71
C SER A 7 -14.12 -13.82 -9.98
N HIS A 8 -13.68 -12.93 -9.11
CA HIS A 8 -13.78 -11.49 -9.34
C HIS A 8 -12.96 -11.06 -10.57
N TRP A 9 -11.69 -11.47 -10.66
CA TRP A 9 -10.82 -11.13 -11.77
C TRP A 9 -11.29 -11.74 -13.10
N GLU A 10 -11.82 -12.97 -13.09
CA GLU A 10 -12.43 -13.58 -14.28
C GLU A 10 -13.60 -12.73 -14.82
N LYS A 11 -14.44 -12.17 -13.93
CA LYS A 11 -15.54 -11.28 -14.33
C LYS A 11 -15.05 -9.94 -14.85
N VAL A 12 -14.01 -9.37 -14.25
CA VAL A 12 -13.37 -8.14 -14.75
C VAL A 12 -12.79 -8.38 -16.14
N SER A 13 -12.05 -9.48 -16.34
CA SER A 13 -11.46 -9.82 -17.64
C SER A 13 -12.49 -10.07 -18.75
N LYS A 14 -13.71 -10.50 -18.37
CA LYS A 14 -14.84 -10.68 -19.30
C LYS A 14 -15.66 -9.42 -19.54
N GLY A 15 -15.28 -8.28 -18.91
CA GLY A 15 -16.05 -7.04 -18.97
C GLY A 15 -17.40 -7.07 -18.22
N GLU A 16 -17.63 -8.10 -17.39
CA GLU A 16 -18.85 -8.21 -16.58
C GLU A 16 -18.82 -7.33 -15.32
N ARG A 17 -17.64 -6.81 -14.96
CA ARG A 17 -17.40 -5.93 -13.81
C ARG A 17 -16.27 -4.96 -14.10
N GLY A 18 -16.32 -3.84 -13.40
CA GLY A 18 -15.34 -2.78 -13.55
C GLY A 18 -15.82 -1.71 -14.53
N THR A 19 -14.93 -0.81 -14.86
CA THR A 19 -15.13 0.27 -15.83
C THR A 19 -13.82 0.48 -16.59
N ASP A 20 -13.87 1.24 -17.68
CA ASP A 20 -12.69 1.72 -18.37
C ASP A 20 -11.96 2.82 -17.58
N TRP A 21 -10.90 3.37 -18.18
CA TRP A 21 -10.07 4.39 -17.53
C TRP A 21 -10.86 5.69 -17.28
N ASP A 22 -11.68 6.10 -18.21
CA ASP A 22 -12.50 7.32 -18.08
C ASP A 22 -13.54 7.17 -16.98
N GLY A 23 -14.23 6.04 -16.93
CA GLY A 23 -15.17 5.74 -15.84
C GLY A 23 -14.49 5.65 -14.46
N LEU A 24 -13.23 5.18 -14.37
CA LEU A 24 -12.46 5.22 -13.12
C LEU A 24 -12.17 6.67 -12.70
N THR A 25 -11.71 7.50 -13.62
CA THR A 25 -11.40 8.91 -13.30
C THR A 25 -12.65 9.69 -12.93
N ASP A 26 -13.77 9.45 -13.59
CA ASP A 26 -15.06 10.06 -13.25
C ASP A 26 -15.58 9.60 -11.90
N PHE A 27 -15.42 8.32 -11.57
CA PHE A 27 -15.71 7.82 -10.22
C PHE A 27 -14.85 8.55 -9.17
N ILE A 28 -13.55 8.72 -9.39
CA ILE A 28 -12.67 9.43 -8.45
C ILE A 28 -13.11 10.89 -8.28
N LYS A 29 -13.49 11.60 -9.36
CA LYS A 29 -14.02 12.97 -9.30
C LYS A 29 -15.31 13.07 -8.50
N SER A 30 -16.12 12.00 -8.45
CA SER A 30 -17.38 11.95 -7.68
C SER A 30 -17.22 11.68 -6.19
N LEU A 31 -16.00 11.37 -5.72
CA LEU A 31 -15.71 11.12 -4.30
C LEU A 31 -15.92 12.40 -3.47
N LYS A 32 -16.26 12.21 -2.20
CA LYS A 32 -16.40 13.33 -1.28
C LYS A 32 -15.03 13.90 -0.86
N PRO A 33 -14.95 15.20 -0.57
CA PRO A 33 -13.74 15.80 0.00
C PRO A 33 -13.25 15.01 1.23
N ASN A 34 -11.94 14.78 1.29
CA ASN A 34 -11.28 13.97 2.32
C ASN A 34 -11.68 12.48 2.40
N GLN A 35 -12.50 11.99 1.46
CA GLN A 35 -12.78 10.55 1.38
C GLN A 35 -11.51 9.79 1.04
N LEU A 36 -11.17 8.78 1.87
CA LEU A 36 -10.04 7.91 1.59
C LEU A 36 -10.40 6.91 0.48
N TRP A 37 -9.51 6.77 -0.49
CA TRP A 37 -9.63 5.75 -1.53
C TRP A 37 -8.26 5.17 -1.86
N ARG A 38 -8.22 3.93 -2.30
CA ARG A 38 -7.00 3.24 -2.71
C ARG A 38 -7.09 2.87 -4.18
N HIS A 39 -6.10 3.31 -4.95
CA HIS A 39 -5.88 2.79 -6.30
C HIS A 39 -5.26 1.39 -6.19
N ASN A 40 -5.82 0.43 -6.89
CA ASN A 40 -5.44 -0.98 -6.94
C ASN A 40 -5.48 -1.72 -5.57
N GLN A 41 -6.26 -2.77 -5.53
CA GLN A 41 -6.21 -3.76 -4.46
C GLN A 41 -5.09 -4.79 -4.70
N ALA A 42 -4.83 -5.09 -5.97
CA ALA A 42 -3.77 -5.95 -6.47
C ALA A 42 -3.21 -5.35 -7.77
N GLY A 43 -1.95 -5.65 -8.08
CA GLY A 43 -1.22 -5.03 -9.17
C GLY A 43 -0.56 -3.71 -8.77
N ASP A 44 0.09 -3.09 -9.72
CA ASP A 44 0.84 -1.84 -9.54
C ASP A 44 0.21 -0.67 -10.31
N LEU A 45 0.86 0.47 -10.34
CA LEU A 45 0.49 1.61 -11.18
C LEU A 45 0.56 1.21 -12.67
N PRO A 46 -0.27 1.78 -13.55
CA PRO A 46 -0.16 1.56 -14.98
C PRO A 46 1.26 1.83 -15.47
N HIS A 47 1.86 0.85 -16.15
CA HIS A 47 3.26 0.92 -16.61
C HIS A 47 3.47 0.14 -17.90
N VAL A 48 4.59 0.42 -18.58
CA VAL A 48 5.12 -0.40 -19.67
C VAL A 48 6.58 -0.68 -19.33
N ASP A 49 6.97 -1.94 -19.28
CA ASP A 49 8.35 -2.39 -18.95
C ASP A 49 8.92 -1.72 -17.69
N GLY A 50 8.11 -1.62 -16.64
CA GLY A 50 8.50 -0.98 -15.39
C GLY A 50 8.53 0.55 -15.41
N HIS A 51 8.22 1.18 -16.53
CA HIS A 51 8.10 2.63 -16.67
C HIS A 51 6.66 3.06 -16.38
N ILE A 52 6.44 3.81 -15.30
CA ILE A 52 5.12 4.32 -14.95
C ILE A 52 4.53 5.13 -16.09
N ASN A 53 3.29 4.84 -16.47
CA ASN A 53 2.57 5.59 -17.47
C ASN A 53 2.20 6.98 -16.91
N LEU A 54 2.94 8.00 -17.32
CA LEU A 54 2.79 9.37 -16.79
C LEU A 54 1.43 9.97 -17.09
N ARG A 55 0.82 9.65 -18.24
CA ARG A 55 -0.52 10.14 -18.60
C ARG A 55 -1.56 9.60 -17.61
N ASN A 56 -1.55 8.29 -17.41
CA ASN A 56 -2.49 7.66 -16.47
C ASN A 56 -2.27 8.17 -15.04
N LEU A 57 -1.01 8.34 -14.63
CA LEU A 57 -0.72 8.90 -13.30
C LEU A 57 -1.22 10.34 -13.18
N PHE A 58 -1.01 11.16 -14.20
CA PHE A 58 -1.52 12.53 -14.24
C PHE A 58 -3.04 12.57 -14.11
N ASP A 59 -3.76 11.72 -14.86
CA ASP A 59 -5.22 11.62 -14.81
C ASP A 59 -5.71 11.26 -13.39
N LEU A 60 -5.05 10.30 -12.70
CA LEU A 60 -5.37 9.95 -11.31
C LEU A 60 -5.16 11.13 -10.36
N VAL A 61 -4.05 11.84 -10.50
CA VAL A 61 -3.72 13.01 -9.68
C VAL A 61 -4.77 14.11 -9.89
N GLN A 62 -5.10 14.43 -11.14
CA GLN A 62 -6.09 15.46 -11.48
C GLN A 62 -7.49 15.09 -10.95
N ALA A 63 -7.93 13.85 -11.14
CA ALA A 63 -9.22 13.39 -10.64
C ALA A 63 -9.28 13.46 -9.10
N ASN A 64 -8.19 13.07 -8.41
CA ASN A 64 -8.09 13.14 -6.96
C ASN A 64 -8.11 14.59 -6.45
N GLN A 65 -7.45 15.52 -7.15
CA GLN A 65 -7.47 16.95 -6.82
C GLN A 65 -8.88 17.55 -7.02
N ALA A 66 -9.54 17.23 -8.13
CA ALA A 66 -10.88 17.71 -8.44
C ALA A 66 -11.91 17.34 -7.37
N SER A 67 -11.83 16.13 -6.81
CA SER A 67 -12.70 15.68 -5.72
C SER A 67 -12.22 16.11 -4.33
N GLN A 68 -10.98 16.60 -4.19
CA GLN A 68 -10.32 16.83 -2.89
C GLN A 68 -10.25 15.57 -2.01
N ALA A 69 -10.32 14.40 -2.63
CA ALA A 69 -10.23 13.11 -1.94
C ALA A 69 -8.79 12.82 -1.46
N LYS A 70 -8.64 11.79 -0.65
CA LYS A 70 -7.34 11.32 -0.11
C LYS A 70 -6.99 9.99 -0.78
N GLY A 71 -6.44 10.07 -1.99
CA GLY A 71 -6.01 8.90 -2.75
C GLY A 71 -4.63 8.40 -2.33
N TYR A 72 -4.45 7.09 -2.39
CA TYR A 72 -3.13 6.47 -2.24
C TYR A 72 -2.99 5.19 -3.05
N SER A 73 -1.75 4.86 -3.36
CA SER A 73 -1.36 3.62 -4.03
C SER A 73 -0.03 3.10 -3.49
N TYR A 74 0.39 1.97 -4.05
CA TYR A 74 1.70 1.37 -3.81
C TYR A 74 2.35 1.08 -5.15
N THR A 75 3.70 1.09 -5.21
CA THR A 75 4.46 0.70 -6.38
C THR A 75 5.80 0.08 -5.98
N ASP A 76 6.26 -0.91 -6.75
CA ASP A 76 7.62 -1.44 -6.69
C ASP A 76 8.50 -0.93 -7.85
N HIS A 77 7.96 -0.08 -8.73
CA HIS A 77 8.68 0.47 -9.89
C HIS A 77 9.65 1.58 -9.50
N LEU A 78 10.71 1.23 -8.74
CA LEU A 78 11.67 2.20 -8.18
C LEU A 78 12.97 2.34 -8.97
N LEU A 79 13.23 1.45 -9.95
CA LEU A 79 14.53 1.37 -10.63
C LEU A 79 14.83 2.58 -11.53
N HIS A 80 13.81 3.16 -12.17
CA HIS A 80 13.99 4.24 -13.14
C HIS A 80 13.88 5.63 -12.50
N THR A 81 14.80 6.52 -12.85
CA THR A 81 14.83 7.89 -12.31
C THR A 81 13.53 8.65 -12.55
N HIS A 82 12.94 8.55 -13.76
CA HIS A 82 11.69 9.24 -14.07
C HIS A 82 10.49 8.72 -13.24
N ASN A 83 10.50 7.44 -12.82
CA ASN A 83 9.48 6.93 -11.92
C ASN A 83 9.54 7.62 -10.55
N LYS A 84 10.77 7.86 -10.05
CA LYS A 84 10.97 8.59 -8.79
C LYS A 84 10.42 10.01 -8.86
N GLU A 85 10.66 10.71 -9.96
CA GLU A 85 10.10 12.05 -10.17
C GLU A 85 8.57 12.03 -10.31
N ALA A 86 8.02 11.02 -10.99
CA ALA A 86 6.58 10.81 -11.09
C ALA A 86 5.92 10.56 -9.74
N ILE A 87 6.55 9.72 -8.89
CA ILE A 87 6.09 9.45 -7.52
C ILE A 87 6.13 10.73 -6.68
N LYS A 88 7.22 11.49 -6.71
CA LYS A 88 7.33 12.77 -5.98
C LYS A 88 6.30 13.79 -6.45
N TYR A 89 6.07 13.86 -7.77
CA TYR A 89 5.02 14.71 -8.33
C TYR A 89 3.64 14.37 -7.78
N ALA A 90 3.25 13.10 -7.81
CA ALA A 90 1.96 12.65 -7.28
C ALA A 90 1.82 12.94 -5.78
N ASN A 91 2.87 12.65 -5.00
CA ASN A 91 2.91 12.88 -3.56
C ASN A 91 2.75 14.37 -3.22
N LYS A 92 3.41 15.24 -3.96
CA LYS A 92 3.30 16.71 -3.80
C LYS A 92 1.89 17.23 -4.16
N ASN A 93 1.20 16.52 -5.06
CA ASN A 93 -0.11 16.91 -5.57
C ASN A 93 -1.29 16.16 -4.91
N GLY A 94 -1.07 15.56 -3.74
CA GLY A 94 -2.14 15.02 -2.88
C GLY A 94 -2.61 13.60 -3.19
N PHE A 95 -1.97 12.91 -4.16
CA PHE A 95 -2.15 11.49 -4.40
C PHE A 95 -0.92 10.74 -3.91
N THR A 96 -1.03 10.03 -2.76
CA THR A 96 0.12 9.41 -2.11
C THR A 96 0.50 8.10 -2.76
N ILE A 97 1.71 8.02 -3.31
CA ILE A 97 2.31 6.78 -3.81
C ILE A 97 3.36 6.32 -2.80
N ASN A 98 3.14 5.14 -2.23
CA ASN A 98 4.06 4.49 -1.31
C ASN A 98 5.01 3.57 -2.08
N CYS A 99 6.29 3.69 -1.84
CA CYS A 99 7.29 2.77 -2.36
C CYS A 99 7.22 1.43 -1.62
N SER A 100 6.89 0.35 -2.31
CA SER A 100 6.96 -1.02 -1.79
C SER A 100 8.41 -1.46 -1.79
N THR A 101 8.93 -1.82 -0.63
CA THR A 101 10.34 -2.20 -0.45
C THR A 101 10.46 -3.57 0.18
N GLU A 102 11.54 -4.27 -0.17
CA GLU A 102 11.80 -5.64 0.28
C GLU A 102 12.54 -5.70 1.63
N SER A 103 13.12 -4.57 2.06
CA SER A 103 13.86 -4.48 3.32
C SER A 103 13.73 -3.11 3.99
N LEU A 104 14.16 -3.02 5.23
CA LEU A 104 14.22 -1.75 5.98
C LEU A 104 15.29 -0.80 5.43
N GLU A 105 16.38 -1.33 4.91
CA GLU A 105 17.43 -0.57 4.21
C GLU A 105 16.89 0.06 2.92
N ALA A 106 16.16 -0.72 2.13
CA ALA A 106 15.52 -0.22 0.91
C ALA A 106 14.44 0.83 1.24
N ALA A 107 13.73 0.67 2.36
CA ALA A 107 12.78 1.66 2.85
C ALA A 107 13.48 2.97 3.22
N ASP A 108 14.62 2.92 3.91
CA ASP A 108 15.43 4.10 4.21
C ASP A 108 15.92 4.78 2.93
N SER A 109 16.39 4.02 1.95
CA SER A 109 16.82 4.56 0.65
C SER A 109 15.70 5.33 -0.05
N ALA A 110 14.47 4.81 -0.05
CA ALA A 110 13.31 5.51 -0.62
C ALA A 110 12.97 6.77 0.18
N MET A 111 12.93 6.67 1.51
CA MET A 111 12.63 7.79 2.42
C MET A 111 13.68 8.90 2.32
N ASN A 112 14.97 8.56 2.19
CA ASN A 112 16.07 9.52 1.97
C ASN A 112 15.93 10.29 0.65
N GLN A 113 15.22 9.72 -0.31
CA GLN A 113 14.88 10.38 -1.57
C GLN A 113 13.56 11.16 -1.52
N GLY A 114 12.93 11.29 -0.34
CA GLY A 114 11.68 12.03 -0.14
C GLY A 114 10.42 11.26 -0.59
N MET A 115 10.48 9.94 -0.67
CA MET A 115 9.35 9.09 -1.06
C MET A 115 8.90 8.23 0.13
N PRO A 116 7.60 8.23 0.51
CA PRO A 116 7.13 7.42 1.61
C PRO A 116 7.24 5.94 1.29
N ALA A 117 7.81 5.15 2.20
CA ALA A 117 8.02 3.73 2.00
C ALA A 117 7.10 2.86 2.86
N VAL A 118 6.79 1.69 2.32
CA VAL A 118 6.19 0.58 3.05
C VAL A 118 7.06 -0.66 2.83
N THR A 119 7.06 -1.56 3.79
CA THR A 119 7.82 -2.82 3.69
C THR A 119 7.03 -3.99 4.23
N VAL A 120 7.47 -5.20 3.95
CA VAL A 120 6.95 -6.43 4.55
C VAL A 120 7.98 -6.93 5.56
N ILE A 121 7.53 -7.32 6.75
CA ILE A 121 8.36 -7.96 7.76
C ILE A 121 7.90 -9.41 7.97
N PRO A 122 8.82 -10.34 8.28
CA PRO A 122 8.46 -11.73 8.56
C PRO A 122 7.50 -11.84 9.74
N SER A 123 6.58 -12.79 9.68
CA SER A 123 5.65 -13.04 10.82
C SER A 123 6.34 -13.73 12.01
N ASP A 124 7.52 -14.24 11.82
CA ASP A 124 8.41 -14.84 12.84
C ASP A 124 9.53 -13.87 13.28
N HIS A 125 9.45 -12.60 12.89
CA HIS A 125 10.37 -11.57 13.39
C HIS A 125 10.31 -11.49 14.93
N GLN A 126 11.47 -11.40 15.60
CA GLN A 126 11.58 -11.45 17.07
C GLN A 126 10.69 -10.43 17.81
N ALA A 127 10.47 -9.27 17.25
CA ALA A 127 9.62 -8.22 17.81
C ALA A 127 8.11 -8.45 17.57
N ILE A 128 7.71 -9.52 16.87
CA ILE A 128 6.33 -9.77 16.48
C ILE A 128 5.83 -11.07 17.13
N GLU A 129 4.63 -11.00 17.65
CA GLU A 129 3.88 -12.17 18.16
C GLU A 129 2.52 -12.24 17.48
N SER A 130 2.20 -13.39 16.87
CA SER A 130 0.88 -13.59 16.26
C SER A 130 -0.10 -14.17 17.28
N TYR A 131 -1.35 -13.72 17.23
CA TYR A 131 -2.44 -14.26 18.03
C TYR A 131 -3.75 -14.26 17.24
N LYS A 132 -4.68 -15.11 17.65
CA LYS A 132 -5.99 -15.24 16.99
C LYS A 132 -7.05 -14.58 17.83
N VAL A 133 -7.90 -13.78 17.19
CA VAL A 133 -9.08 -13.19 17.80
C VAL A 133 -10.33 -13.55 17.02
N THR A 134 -11.48 -13.52 17.68
CA THR A 134 -12.78 -13.56 17.00
C THR A 134 -13.40 -12.17 17.09
N HIS A 135 -13.56 -11.52 15.95
CA HIS A 135 -14.17 -10.19 15.85
C HIS A 135 -15.37 -10.27 14.89
N GLN A 136 -16.55 -9.87 15.36
CA GLN A 136 -17.81 -9.95 14.60
C GLN A 136 -18.03 -11.34 13.98
N GLY A 137 -17.81 -12.41 14.76
CA GLY A 137 -18.00 -13.80 14.33
C GLY A 137 -16.93 -14.35 13.38
N LYS A 138 -15.93 -13.55 12.99
CA LYS A 138 -14.84 -13.98 12.08
C LYS A 138 -13.54 -14.14 12.84
N LYS A 139 -12.87 -15.30 12.64
CA LYS A 139 -11.53 -15.52 13.18
C LYS A 139 -10.53 -14.71 12.37
N GLN A 140 -9.69 -13.92 13.06
CA GLN A 140 -8.64 -13.10 12.49
C GLN A 140 -7.30 -13.41 13.14
N GLU A 141 -6.22 -13.41 12.37
CA GLU A 141 -4.85 -13.40 12.88
C GLU A 141 -4.43 -11.94 13.02
N LEU A 142 -4.05 -11.55 14.24
CA LEU A 142 -3.49 -10.23 14.53
C LEU A 142 -2.08 -10.39 15.08
N PHE A 143 -1.36 -9.26 15.13
CA PHE A 143 0.03 -9.22 15.54
C PHE A 143 0.23 -8.21 16.67
N LYS A 144 0.93 -8.64 17.71
CA LYS A 144 1.38 -7.79 18.81
C LYS A 144 2.83 -7.40 18.56
N VAL A 145 3.14 -6.12 18.63
CA VAL A 145 4.51 -5.61 18.60
C VAL A 145 5.04 -5.60 20.03
N LYS A 146 6.04 -6.45 20.30
CA LYS A 146 6.65 -6.61 21.63
C LYS A 146 7.75 -5.59 21.88
N GLU A 147 8.47 -5.21 20.83
CA GLU A 147 9.62 -4.31 20.88
C GLU A 147 9.57 -3.30 19.75
N LYS A 148 10.15 -2.12 20.01
CA LYS A 148 10.25 -1.07 19.00
C LYS A 148 11.12 -1.55 17.83
N ILE A 149 10.58 -1.45 16.62
CA ILE A 149 11.33 -1.72 15.39
C ILE A 149 11.76 -0.37 14.81
N THR A 150 13.03 -0.29 14.41
CA THR A 150 13.60 0.86 13.71
C THR A 150 14.32 0.40 12.45
N THR A 151 14.40 1.28 11.47
CA THR A 151 15.25 1.08 10.30
C THR A 151 16.72 1.30 10.67
N PRO A 152 17.70 0.93 9.82
CA PRO A 152 19.11 1.24 10.02
C PRO A 152 19.40 2.73 10.23
N ASP A 153 18.71 3.63 9.55
CA ASP A 153 18.83 5.08 9.73
C ASP A 153 18.09 5.60 10.99
N GLY A 154 17.54 4.69 11.83
CA GLY A 154 16.86 5.03 13.09
C GLY A 154 15.41 5.48 12.93
N ARG A 155 14.81 5.41 11.74
CA ARG A 155 13.40 5.74 11.55
C ARG A 155 12.50 4.74 12.26
N LYS A 156 11.41 5.24 12.83
CA LYS A 156 10.38 4.39 13.43
C LYS A 156 9.72 3.51 12.37
N VAL A 157 9.56 2.23 12.67
CA VAL A 157 8.71 1.30 11.89
C VAL A 157 7.37 1.17 12.60
N VAL A 158 6.29 1.45 11.89
CA VAL A 158 4.92 1.33 12.38
C VAL A 158 4.29 0.12 11.73
N VAL A 159 4.09 -0.96 12.48
CA VAL A 159 3.33 -2.11 11.99
C VAL A 159 1.90 -1.69 11.72
N CYS A 160 1.35 -2.11 10.58
CA CYS A 160 0.04 -1.69 10.10
C CYS A 160 -1.03 -1.85 11.20
N PRO A 161 -1.69 -0.77 11.66
CA PRO A 161 -2.68 -0.85 12.72
C PRO A 161 -3.86 -1.78 12.44
N ALA A 162 -4.22 -1.97 11.16
CA ALA A 162 -5.25 -2.92 10.80
C ALA A 162 -4.83 -4.39 10.99
N GLN A 163 -3.53 -4.65 11.17
CA GLN A 163 -3.00 -5.98 11.51
C GLN A 163 -2.73 -6.16 13.01
N THR A 164 -2.73 -5.08 13.78
CA THR A 164 -2.44 -5.12 15.23
C THR A 164 -3.68 -4.86 16.09
N CYS A 165 -4.75 -4.32 15.51
CA CYS A 165 -5.97 -3.95 16.25
C CYS A 165 -7.22 -4.25 15.40
N ALA A 166 -8.05 -5.21 15.83
CA ALA A 166 -9.22 -5.70 15.10
C ALA A 166 -10.20 -4.62 14.60
N PRO A 167 -10.56 -3.58 15.37
CA PRO A 167 -11.50 -2.57 14.90
C PRO A 167 -10.88 -1.56 13.91
N THR A 168 -9.55 -1.55 13.74
CA THR A 168 -8.88 -0.55 12.90
C THR A 168 -9.09 -0.83 11.42
N LYS A 169 -9.54 0.18 10.69
CA LYS A 169 -9.69 0.18 9.23
C LYS A 169 -8.81 1.25 8.61
N CYS A 170 -8.48 1.11 7.32
CA CYS A 170 -7.69 2.11 6.59
C CYS A 170 -8.34 3.50 6.63
N GLU A 171 -9.68 3.56 6.56
CA GLU A 171 -10.47 4.80 6.63
C GLU A 171 -10.25 5.59 7.92
N THR A 172 -10.04 4.90 9.05
CA THR A 172 -9.76 5.53 10.34
C THR A 172 -8.27 5.73 10.58
N CYS A 173 -7.42 4.82 10.09
CA CYS A 173 -5.97 4.84 10.28
C CYS A 173 -5.27 5.92 9.44
N LYS A 174 -5.53 5.97 8.13
CA LYS A 174 -5.01 6.93 7.14
C LYS A 174 -3.47 7.05 7.06
N LEU A 175 -2.69 6.15 7.63
CA LEU A 175 -1.22 6.25 7.64
C LEU A 175 -0.63 6.22 6.22
N CYS A 176 -1.15 5.36 5.36
CA CYS A 176 -0.63 5.20 3.99
C CYS A 176 -1.02 6.34 3.05
N SER A 177 -1.93 7.23 3.43
CA SER A 177 -2.27 8.44 2.65
C SER A 177 -1.50 9.69 3.08
N LYS A 178 -0.48 9.55 3.95
CA LYS A 178 0.42 10.64 4.37
C LYS A 178 1.72 10.53 3.61
N ALA A 179 1.94 11.44 2.66
CA ALA A 179 3.15 11.45 1.84
C ALA A 179 4.39 11.95 2.59
N ASP A 180 4.22 12.89 3.51
CA ASP A 180 5.28 13.60 4.25
C ASP A 180 5.66 12.95 5.60
N ARG A 181 5.27 11.70 5.81
CA ARG A 181 5.56 11.00 7.07
C ARG A 181 7.05 10.67 7.21
N ASN A 182 7.55 10.66 8.44
CA ASN A 182 8.93 10.33 8.80
C ASN A 182 9.10 8.92 9.38
N TYR A 183 8.16 8.01 9.11
CA TYR A 183 8.16 6.62 9.57
C TYR A 183 7.84 5.67 8.42
N VAL A 184 8.36 4.45 8.50
CA VAL A 184 8.02 3.36 7.56
C VAL A 184 6.79 2.62 8.08
N VAL A 185 5.84 2.32 7.18
CA VAL A 185 4.73 1.42 7.52
C VAL A 185 5.13 -0.01 7.14
N ALA A 186 5.07 -0.93 8.09
CA ALA A 186 5.37 -2.33 7.85
C ALA A 186 4.10 -3.20 7.86
N PHE A 187 4.02 -4.12 6.91
CA PHE A 187 3.01 -5.17 6.88
C PHE A 187 3.65 -6.47 7.33
N VAL A 188 3.03 -7.16 8.29
CA VAL A 188 3.47 -8.50 8.70
C VAL A 188 3.02 -9.51 7.66
N ALA A 189 3.92 -10.39 7.24
CA ALA A 189 3.59 -11.48 6.32
C ALA A 189 2.45 -12.34 6.89
N HIS A 190 1.37 -12.51 6.14
CA HIS A 190 0.16 -13.22 6.58
C HIS A 190 -0.52 -13.97 5.45
N GLY A 191 -1.55 -14.78 5.78
CA GLY A 191 -2.29 -15.56 4.81
C GLY A 191 -1.58 -16.83 4.35
N GLY A 192 -2.10 -17.46 3.28
CA GLY A 192 -1.62 -18.77 2.83
C GLY A 192 -0.17 -18.80 2.31
N GLY A 193 0.33 -17.67 1.84
CA GLY A 193 1.71 -17.53 1.32
C GLY A 193 2.77 -17.15 2.36
N LYS A 194 2.39 -16.94 3.62
CA LYS A 194 3.29 -16.36 4.64
C LYS A 194 4.61 -17.13 4.83
N LYS A 195 4.59 -18.46 4.77
CA LYS A 195 5.79 -19.27 4.90
C LYS A 195 6.81 -18.97 3.81
N LYS A 196 6.35 -18.89 2.53
CA LYS A 196 7.22 -18.55 1.39
C LYS A 196 7.80 -17.14 1.54
N VAL A 197 6.98 -16.20 1.97
CA VAL A 197 7.41 -14.80 2.21
C VAL A 197 8.43 -14.74 3.35
N ASN A 198 8.17 -15.41 4.49
CA ASN A 198 9.14 -15.47 5.60
C ASN A 198 10.49 -16.06 5.15
N THR A 199 10.48 -17.17 4.38
CA THR A 199 11.73 -17.77 3.86
C THR A 199 12.49 -16.78 2.97
N PHE A 200 11.80 -16.03 2.12
CA PHE A 200 12.41 -15.03 1.25
C PHE A 200 13.01 -13.86 2.04
N LEU A 201 12.33 -13.38 3.06
CA LEU A 201 12.76 -12.21 3.84
C LEU A 201 13.84 -12.54 4.89
N ASN A 202 14.01 -13.81 5.25
CA ASN A 202 15.03 -14.26 6.23
C ASN A 202 16.33 -14.74 5.56
N ASN A 203 16.41 -14.78 4.22
CA ASN A 203 17.61 -15.10 3.44
C ASN A 203 18.32 -13.82 2.99
#